data_3448aa6c181f0fe60081b1cb2a10b253
#
_entry.id   3448aa6c181f0fe60081b1cb2a10b253
#
_cell.length_a   1.000
_cell.length_b   1.000
_cell.length_c   1.000
_cell.angle_alpha   90.00
_cell.angle_beta   90.00
_cell.angle_gamma   90.00
#
_symmetry.space_group_name_H-M   'P 1'
#
loop_
_entity.id
_entity.type
_entity.pdbx_description
1 polymer ?
#
loop_
_entity_poly.entity_id
_entity_poly.type
_entity_poly.pdbx_seq_one_letter_code
_entity_poly.pdbx_strand_id
1 'polypeptide(L)'
;MRIRIGIRKEAEKGIIIVNSRSSQLKNVVIVSGARTPIGRYGGSLHNIPVYKFTSLVLNEVIKRATIEPSLVDDVIMGQSYQNGECANGARMALLEAGWPDEVPGVTLDRRCCSGLDAIFFGVMKIQTGNADIIVAGGMDSMSQAELYLPGDIKWGLGGREDEKWGFMPKGHGSLSMWGIPLYDRIQRARVMSQPIERFGELNSMMTWAEKAAKQEKITREEADTWSLRSHQKAIAAMDSGKFAEEIVPVPIPQRKGKQVIFERDETPRPDTTLEKLAKLRPVYPDGVCTAGNSSTENDGAAAVVLMSGQKAKDLGVEALAYFRSCAIAGSDPTLTYPAVPDSVSKALKKVDITIDQADLIEIQEAFAVQALADARMMGIRQEDFDKKINVNGSGISLGHPIAATGAMRLVTLLHEMKRRSSRFGLETICGGGGQGIAAVVERGGF
;
A
#
# COMPACT_ATOMS: atom_id res chain seq x y z
N MET A 1 -8.62 -45.97 14.03
CA MET A 1 -8.13 -45.68 15.39
C MET A 1 -9.00 -44.57 15.97
N ARG A 2 -9.97 -44.90 16.82
CA ARG A 2 -10.92 -43.91 17.37
C ARG A 2 -10.30 -43.35 18.67
N ILE A 3 -10.04 -42.05 18.68
CA ILE A 3 -9.64 -41.34 19.91
C ILE A 3 -10.90 -41.09 20.73
N ARG A 4 -11.01 -41.78 21.89
CA ARG A 4 -12.05 -41.48 22.89
C ARG A 4 -11.56 -40.32 23.75
N ILE A 5 -12.22 -39.16 23.61
CA ILE A 5 -12.08 -38.05 24.57
C ILE A 5 -13.01 -38.36 25.72
N GLY A 6 -12.46 -38.71 26.89
CA GLY A 6 -13.21 -38.89 28.12
C GLY A 6 -13.57 -37.53 28.73
N ILE A 7 -14.86 -37.18 28.67
CA ILE A 7 -15.39 -36.01 29.40
C ILE A 7 -15.81 -36.53 30.78
N ARG A 8 -15.07 -36.18 31.84
CA ARG A 8 -15.54 -36.26 33.20
C ARG A 8 -16.51 -35.09 33.46
N LYS A 9 -17.73 -35.45 33.84
CA LYS A 9 -18.71 -34.49 34.37
C LYS A 9 -18.34 -34.19 35.84
N GLU A 10 -17.89 -32.97 36.08
CA GLU A 10 -18.06 -32.29 37.35
C GLU A 10 -18.50 -30.86 37.03
N ALA A 11 -19.81 -30.64 37.21
CA ALA A 11 -20.42 -29.34 37.19
C ALA A 11 -20.28 -28.74 38.59
N GLU A 12 -19.38 -27.75 38.73
CA GLU A 12 -19.59 -26.62 39.66
C GLU A 12 -18.53 -25.55 39.37
N LYS A 13 -19.03 -24.37 38.91
CA LYS A 13 -18.30 -23.11 38.79
C LYS A 13 -17.02 -23.13 37.97
N GLY A 14 -17.14 -23.39 36.68
CA GLY A 14 -16.02 -23.30 35.75
C GLY A 14 -15.75 -21.89 35.30
N ILE A 15 -14.97 -21.13 36.05
CA ILE A 15 -14.06 -20.17 35.47
C ILE A 15 -12.98 -21.04 34.83
N ILE A 16 -13.01 -21.13 33.48
CA ILE A 16 -11.85 -21.61 32.73
C ILE A 16 -10.79 -20.54 32.97
N ILE A 17 -9.95 -20.75 33.99
CA ILE A 17 -8.65 -20.09 34.08
C ILE A 17 -7.86 -20.67 32.93
N VAL A 18 -7.97 -20.05 31.75
CA VAL A 18 -6.90 -20.12 30.77
C VAL A 18 -5.69 -19.59 31.55
N ASN A 19 -4.79 -20.48 31.91
CA ASN A 19 -3.49 -20.09 32.45
C ASN A 19 -2.90 -19.12 31.41
N SER A 20 -3.15 -17.83 31.60
CA SER A 20 -2.43 -16.79 30.93
C SER A 20 -1.02 -16.83 31.50
N ARG A 21 -0.16 -17.71 30.96
CA ARG A 21 1.16 -17.19 30.68
C ARG A 21 0.89 -15.97 29.82
N SER A 22 1.00 -14.79 30.39
CA SER A 22 1.15 -13.58 29.61
C SER A 22 2.43 -13.80 28.80
N SER A 23 2.28 -14.44 27.64
CA SER A 23 3.36 -14.48 26.67
C SER A 23 3.53 -13.02 26.27
N GLN A 24 4.51 -12.36 26.87
CA GLN A 24 4.87 -11.00 26.49
C GLN A 24 5.07 -11.04 24.99
N LEU A 25 4.28 -10.24 24.24
CA LEU A 25 4.36 -10.20 22.79
C LEU A 25 5.81 -9.99 22.37
N LYS A 26 6.30 -10.77 21.41
CA LYS A 26 7.66 -10.59 20.90
C LYS A 26 7.83 -9.20 20.29
N ASN A 27 8.95 -8.55 20.56
CA ASN A 27 9.32 -7.34 19.82
C ASN A 27 9.61 -7.71 18.36
N VAL A 28 9.14 -6.90 17.44
CA VAL A 28 9.38 -7.08 16.00
C VAL A 28 10.24 -5.94 15.49
N VAL A 29 11.27 -6.30 14.74
CA VAL A 29 12.18 -5.37 14.07
C VAL A 29 12.09 -5.51 12.56
N ILE A 30 12.31 -4.39 11.88
CA ILE A 30 12.50 -4.34 10.43
C ILE A 30 14.01 -4.30 10.20
N VAL A 31 14.54 -5.26 9.46
CA VAL A 31 15.99 -5.39 9.26
C VAL A 31 16.43 -4.98 7.86
N SER A 32 15.55 -5.02 6.88
CA SER A 32 15.83 -4.53 5.52
C SER A 32 14.55 -4.07 4.82
N GLY A 33 14.73 -3.32 3.74
CA GLY A 33 13.64 -2.90 2.86
C GLY A 33 14.15 -2.46 1.50
N ALA A 34 13.37 -2.75 0.47
CA ALA A 34 13.67 -2.34 -0.90
C ALA A 34 12.38 -2.21 -1.72
N ARG A 35 12.46 -1.49 -2.84
CA ARG A 35 11.37 -1.32 -3.80
C ARG A 35 11.87 -1.29 -5.24
N THR A 36 11.02 -1.58 -6.18
CA THR A 36 11.28 -1.24 -7.59
C THR A 36 11.24 0.28 -7.79
N PRO A 37 11.78 0.80 -8.89
CA PRO A 37 11.31 2.08 -9.41
C PRO A 37 9.81 1.98 -9.68
N ILE A 38 9.11 3.12 -9.63
CA ILE A 38 7.67 3.18 -9.92
C ILE A 38 7.47 3.45 -11.40
N GLY A 39 6.90 2.47 -12.12
CA GLY A 39 6.54 2.57 -13.53
C GLY A 39 5.23 3.34 -13.72
N ARG A 40 5.13 4.14 -14.78
CA ARG A 40 3.86 4.73 -15.21
C ARG A 40 2.95 3.65 -15.79
N TYR A 41 1.66 3.88 -15.77
CA TYR A 41 0.69 3.09 -16.54
C TYR A 41 1.10 3.04 -18.01
N GLY A 42 1.27 1.82 -18.55
CA GLY A 42 1.83 1.61 -19.89
C GLY A 42 3.30 1.99 -20.05
N GLY A 43 4.04 2.26 -18.96
CA GLY A 43 5.46 2.62 -18.94
C GLY A 43 6.40 1.41 -18.94
N SER A 44 7.58 1.56 -18.35
CA SER A 44 8.65 0.55 -18.44
C SER A 44 8.30 -0.83 -17.94
N LEU A 45 7.40 -0.95 -16.94
CA LEU A 45 7.02 -2.23 -16.34
C LEU A 45 5.83 -2.92 -17.02
N HIS A 46 5.14 -2.28 -17.99
CA HIS A 46 3.85 -2.75 -18.52
C HIS A 46 3.87 -4.18 -19.11
N ASN A 47 5.01 -4.65 -19.62
CA ASN A 47 5.17 -5.99 -20.21
C ASN A 47 5.89 -6.98 -19.28
N ILE A 48 6.20 -6.59 -18.05
CA ILE A 48 6.87 -7.46 -17.07
C ILE A 48 5.82 -7.98 -16.10
N PRO A 49 5.57 -9.30 -16.03
CA PRO A 49 4.65 -9.87 -15.05
C PRO A 49 4.98 -9.42 -13.63
N VAL A 50 3.95 -9.08 -12.84
CA VAL A 50 4.11 -8.50 -11.50
C VAL A 50 4.99 -9.35 -10.60
N TYR A 51 4.86 -10.67 -10.64
CA TYR A 51 5.67 -11.58 -9.84
C TYR A 51 7.16 -11.56 -10.22
N LYS A 52 7.52 -11.24 -11.49
CA LYS A 52 8.91 -11.18 -11.95
C LYS A 52 9.67 -9.97 -11.40
N PHE A 53 9.08 -8.78 -11.45
CA PHE A 53 9.77 -7.64 -10.82
C PHE A 53 9.68 -7.69 -9.28
N THR A 54 8.68 -8.37 -8.73
CA THR A 54 8.58 -8.62 -7.28
C THR A 54 9.67 -9.59 -6.82
N SER A 55 9.99 -10.64 -7.60
CA SER A 55 11.06 -11.59 -7.26
C SER A 55 12.42 -10.92 -7.08
N LEU A 56 12.70 -9.87 -7.85
CA LEU A 56 13.92 -9.07 -7.69
C LEU A 56 13.95 -8.35 -6.33
N VAL A 57 12.82 -7.81 -5.91
CA VAL A 57 12.70 -7.15 -4.60
C VAL A 57 12.88 -8.16 -3.46
N LEU A 58 12.25 -9.35 -3.56
CA LEU A 58 12.39 -10.42 -2.56
C LEU A 58 13.86 -10.83 -2.40
N ASN A 59 14.57 -11.07 -3.50
CA ASN A 59 15.99 -11.41 -3.47
C ASN A 59 16.84 -10.28 -2.87
N GLU A 60 16.55 -9.04 -3.21
CA GLU A 60 17.34 -7.92 -2.70
C GLU A 60 17.12 -7.70 -1.19
N VAL A 61 15.89 -7.81 -0.67
CA VAL A 61 15.66 -7.61 0.77
C VAL A 61 16.33 -8.70 1.62
N ILE A 62 16.35 -9.94 1.14
CA ILE A 62 17.06 -11.05 1.80
C ILE A 62 18.58 -10.82 1.77
N LYS A 63 19.11 -10.44 0.61
CA LYS A 63 20.53 -10.10 0.45
C LYS A 63 20.94 -8.96 1.40
N ARG A 64 20.15 -7.89 1.49
CA ARG A 64 20.39 -6.76 2.41
C ARG A 64 20.32 -7.17 3.87
N ALA A 65 19.43 -8.10 4.20
CA ALA A 65 19.32 -8.69 5.54
C ALA A 65 20.45 -9.69 5.86
N THR A 66 21.23 -10.10 4.87
CA THR A 66 22.33 -11.08 4.98
C THR A 66 21.83 -12.40 5.60
N ILE A 67 20.68 -12.90 5.12
CA ILE A 67 20.10 -14.18 5.55
C ILE A 67 19.80 -15.07 4.35
N GLU A 68 19.63 -16.37 4.61
CA GLU A 68 19.22 -17.33 3.59
C GLU A 68 17.70 -17.37 3.44
N PRO A 69 17.16 -17.50 2.20
CA PRO A 69 15.73 -17.59 1.95
C PRO A 69 15.04 -18.73 2.72
N SER A 70 15.75 -19.84 2.97
CA SER A 70 15.26 -21.02 3.73
C SER A 70 14.92 -20.72 5.20
N LEU A 71 15.36 -19.58 5.73
CA LEU A 71 15.04 -19.15 7.09
C LEU A 71 13.72 -18.37 7.17
N VAL A 72 13.11 -18.04 6.02
CA VAL A 72 11.86 -17.28 5.98
C VAL A 72 10.67 -18.19 6.24
N ASP A 73 9.90 -17.89 7.27
CA ASP A 73 8.72 -18.67 7.67
C ASP A 73 7.51 -18.44 6.76
N ASP A 74 7.38 -17.24 6.17
CA ASP A 74 6.28 -16.91 5.24
C ASP A 74 6.58 -15.64 4.45
N VAL A 75 5.97 -15.55 3.25
CA VAL A 75 5.96 -14.33 2.42
C VAL A 75 4.53 -13.80 2.31
N ILE A 76 4.29 -12.57 2.77
CA ILE A 76 2.96 -11.95 2.79
C ILE A 76 2.96 -10.70 1.92
N MET A 77 2.26 -10.74 0.79
CA MET A 77 2.21 -9.60 -0.14
C MET A 77 0.79 -9.08 -0.35
N GLY A 78 0.64 -7.77 -0.31
CA GLY A 78 -0.58 -7.12 -0.78
C GLY A 78 -0.63 -7.07 -2.30
N GLN A 79 -1.80 -7.35 -2.89
CA GLN A 79 -2.06 -7.17 -4.32
C GLN A 79 -3.54 -6.91 -4.56
N SER A 80 -3.89 -5.77 -5.15
CA SER A 80 -5.29 -5.37 -5.38
C SER A 80 -5.79 -5.69 -6.78
N TYR A 81 -4.90 -5.70 -7.75
CA TYR A 81 -5.21 -6.05 -9.13
C TYR A 81 -4.64 -7.42 -9.51
N GLN A 82 -5.05 -8.45 -8.74
CA GLN A 82 -4.78 -9.84 -9.09
C GLN A 82 -5.44 -10.18 -10.42
N ASN A 83 -4.79 -11.03 -11.22
CA ASN A 83 -5.30 -11.50 -12.50
C ASN A 83 -5.15 -13.02 -12.63
N GLY A 84 -5.76 -13.62 -13.66
CA GLY A 84 -5.72 -15.06 -13.89
C GLY A 84 -4.32 -15.63 -14.15
N GLU A 85 -3.38 -14.79 -14.60
CA GLU A 85 -2.00 -15.18 -14.86
C GLU A 85 -1.14 -15.17 -13.59
N CYS A 86 -1.66 -14.65 -12.47
CA CYS A 86 -0.95 -14.52 -11.20
C CYS A 86 -1.91 -14.68 -10.01
N ALA A 87 -2.41 -15.90 -9.79
CA ALA A 87 -3.45 -16.20 -8.82
C ALA A 87 -3.02 -15.98 -7.36
N ASN A 88 -1.78 -16.32 -7.00
CA ASN A 88 -1.15 -16.01 -5.71
C ASN A 88 0.22 -15.38 -5.98
N GLY A 89 0.24 -14.08 -6.10
CA GLY A 89 1.43 -13.34 -6.49
C GLY A 89 2.60 -13.49 -5.52
N ALA A 90 2.34 -13.56 -4.22
CA ALA A 90 3.39 -13.80 -3.21
C ALA A 90 4.10 -15.12 -3.46
N ARG A 91 3.33 -16.21 -3.63
CA ARG A 91 3.89 -17.54 -3.89
C ARG A 91 4.60 -17.60 -5.23
N MET A 92 4.02 -17.02 -6.28
CA MET A 92 4.66 -16.97 -7.60
C MET A 92 5.97 -16.18 -7.58
N ALA A 93 6.01 -15.06 -6.87
CA ALA A 93 7.21 -14.23 -6.80
C ALA A 93 8.38 -14.91 -6.09
N LEU A 94 8.13 -15.62 -4.97
CA LEU A 94 9.19 -16.33 -4.26
C LEU A 94 9.72 -17.54 -5.05
N LEU A 95 8.84 -18.25 -5.77
CA LEU A 95 9.26 -19.36 -6.66
C LEU A 95 10.07 -18.83 -7.86
N GLU A 96 9.64 -17.71 -8.47
CA GLU A 96 10.41 -17.03 -9.53
C GLU A 96 11.77 -16.53 -9.01
N ALA A 97 11.85 -16.14 -7.74
CA ALA A 97 13.09 -15.76 -7.06
C ALA A 97 14.04 -16.94 -6.82
N GLY A 98 13.61 -18.17 -7.06
CA GLY A 98 14.37 -19.39 -6.85
C GLY A 98 14.47 -19.80 -5.38
N TRP A 99 13.53 -19.39 -4.53
CA TRP A 99 13.52 -19.76 -3.12
C TRP A 99 13.06 -21.21 -2.92
N PRO A 100 13.39 -21.85 -1.77
CA PRO A 100 12.95 -23.21 -1.47
C PRO A 100 11.43 -23.38 -1.53
N ASP A 101 10.99 -24.52 -2.04
CA ASP A 101 9.57 -24.85 -2.19
C ASP A 101 8.81 -24.94 -0.85
N GLU A 102 9.54 -25.11 0.24
CA GLU A 102 9.01 -25.16 1.60
C GLU A 102 8.55 -23.78 2.12
N VAL A 103 9.07 -22.69 1.58
CA VAL A 103 8.68 -21.35 2.00
C VAL A 103 7.27 -21.03 1.47
N PRO A 104 6.26 -20.86 2.31
CA PRO A 104 4.91 -20.54 1.88
C PRO A 104 4.78 -19.09 1.45
N GLY A 105 3.67 -18.75 0.80
CA GLY A 105 3.35 -17.38 0.44
C GLY A 105 1.85 -17.14 0.37
N VAL A 106 1.40 -15.97 0.82
CA VAL A 106 0.00 -15.55 0.80
C VAL A 106 -0.15 -14.13 0.23
N THR A 107 -1.21 -13.95 -0.56
CA THR A 107 -1.59 -12.65 -1.11
C THR A 107 -2.87 -12.17 -0.44
N LEU A 108 -2.92 -10.88 -0.07
CA LEU A 108 -4.09 -10.25 0.55
C LEU A 108 -4.47 -8.95 -0.15
N ASP A 109 -5.72 -8.51 0.02
CA ASP A 109 -6.25 -7.25 -0.52
C ASP A 109 -6.97 -6.45 0.57
N ARG A 110 -6.47 -5.23 0.82
CA ARG A 110 -7.13 -4.11 1.51
C ARG A 110 -6.99 -2.85 0.66
N ARG A 111 -7.10 -2.99 -0.65
CA ARG A 111 -6.92 -1.91 -1.61
C ARG A 111 -5.58 -1.19 -1.40
N CYS A 112 -5.56 0.14 -1.38
CA CYS A 112 -4.32 0.91 -1.21
C CYS A 112 -3.57 0.59 0.11
N CYS A 113 -4.27 0.12 1.13
CA CYS A 113 -3.69 -0.25 2.42
C CYS A 113 -2.95 -1.60 2.40
N SER A 114 -3.09 -2.41 1.34
CA SER A 114 -2.70 -3.83 1.32
C SER A 114 -1.24 -4.08 1.71
N GLY A 115 -0.29 -3.31 1.18
CA GLY A 115 1.13 -3.53 1.46
C GLY A 115 1.51 -3.28 2.91
N LEU A 116 0.98 -2.21 3.52
CA LEU A 116 1.20 -1.94 4.94
C LEU A 116 0.45 -2.95 5.82
N ASP A 117 -0.73 -3.39 5.40
CA ASP A 117 -1.51 -4.43 6.09
C ASP A 117 -0.80 -5.80 6.03
N ALA A 118 -0.20 -6.16 4.91
CA ALA A 118 0.62 -7.36 4.77
C ALA A 118 1.81 -7.35 5.77
N ILE A 119 2.47 -6.20 5.90
CA ILE A 119 3.53 -6.00 6.90
C ILE A 119 2.95 -6.17 8.30
N PHE A 120 1.78 -5.60 8.60
CA PHE A 120 1.13 -5.76 9.90
C PHE A 120 0.72 -7.20 10.19
N PHE A 121 0.22 -7.95 9.21
CA PHE A 121 -0.03 -9.40 9.36
C PHE A 121 1.25 -10.16 9.72
N GLY A 122 2.38 -9.84 9.06
CA GLY A 122 3.69 -10.40 9.40
C GLY A 122 4.10 -10.08 10.84
N VAL A 123 3.92 -8.83 11.26
CA VAL A 123 4.17 -8.41 12.65
C VAL A 123 3.34 -9.23 13.63
N MET A 124 2.03 -9.40 13.38
CA MET A 124 1.15 -10.18 14.27
C MET A 124 1.59 -11.66 14.34
N LYS A 125 1.98 -12.29 13.23
CA LYS A 125 2.49 -13.68 13.23
C LYS A 125 3.73 -13.82 14.10
N ILE A 126 4.68 -12.87 14.02
CA ILE A 126 5.89 -12.86 14.84
C ILE A 126 5.55 -12.60 16.32
N GLN A 127 4.73 -11.60 16.62
CA GLN A 127 4.32 -11.26 17.98
C GLN A 127 3.66 -12.42 18.71
N THR A 128 2.86 -13.22 18.00
CA THR A 128 2.15 -14.39 18.55
C THR A 128 2.98 -15.65 18.57
N GLY A 129 4.23 -15.61 18.10
CA GLY A 129 5.16 -16.76 18.10
C GLY A 129 4.90 -17.80 17.00
N ASN A 130 4.11 -17.45 15.97
CA ASN A 130 3.85 -18.31 14.81
C ASN A 130 4.91 -18.18 13.70
N ALA A 131 5.85 -17.25 13.85
CA ALA A 131 6.98 -17.03 12.96
C ALA A 131 8.09 -16.29 13.71
N ASP A 132 9.31 -16.34 13.17
CA ASP A 132 10.44 -15.52 13.59
C ASP A 132 10.96 -14.62 12.48
N ILE A 133 10.83 -15.01 11.20
CA ILE A 133 11.26 -14.24 10.03
C ILE A 133 10.13 -14.23 9.00
N ILE A 134 9.66 -13.04 8.62
CA ILE A 134 8.65 -12.83 7.59
C ILE A 134 9.17 -11.83 6.57
N VAL A 135 8.98 -12.13 5.28
CA VAL A 135 9.07 -11.10 4.24
C VAL A 135 7.68 -10.62 3.90
N ALA A 136 7.45 -9.31 4.03
CA ALA A 136 6.13 -8.75 3.80
C ALA A 136 6.20 -7.43 3.00
N GLY A 137 5.16 -7.17 2.22
CA GLY A 137 5.12 -5.97 1.39
C GLY A 137 3.91 -5.90 0.49
N GLY A 138 4.08 -5.30 -0.68
CA GLY A 138 3.02 -5.18 -1.66
C GLY A 138 3.54 -5.09 -3.09
N MET A 139 2.66 -5.43 -4.03
CA MET A 139 2.94 -5.41 -5.45
C MET A 139 1.64 -5.13 -6.22
N ASP A 140 1.72 -4.35 -7.26
CA ASP A 140 0.64 -4.23 -8.24
C ASP A 140 1.21 -3.90 -9.62
N SER A 141 0.58 -4.40 -10.67
CA SER A 141 0.71 -3.93 -12.02
C SER A 141 -0.66 -3.48 -12.52
N MET A 142 -0.89 -2.18 -12.48
CA MET A 142 -2.13 -1.63 -13.02
C MET A 142 -2.14 -1.72 -14.54
N SER A 143 -0.96 -1.68 -15.17
CA SER A 143 -0.80 -1.88 -16.62
C SER A 143 -1.24 -3.27 -17.09
N GLN A 144 -1.24 -4.28 -16.21
CA GLN A 144 -1.66 -5.66 -16.52
C GLN A 144 -3.00 -6.03 -15.88
N ALA A 145 -3.75 -5.04 -15.36
CA ALA A 145 -5.10 -5.27 -14.89
C ALA A 145 -6.00 -5.74 -16.05
N GLU A 146 -6.77 -6.80 -15.79
CA GLU A 146 -7.54 -7.47 -16.83
C GLU A 146 -8.68 -6.62 -17.39
N LEU A 147 -8.94 -6.83 -18.67
CA LEU A 147 -10.28 -6.66 -19.23
C LEU A 147 -11.02 -7.99 -19.06
N TYR A 148 -12.24 -7.99 -18.54
CA TYR A 148 -12.98 -9.23 -18.28
C TYR A 148 -14.45 -9.15 -18.69
N LEU A 149 -15.00 -10.33 -18.97
CA LEU A 149 -16.43 -10.53 -19.26
C LEU A 149 -17.14 -10.96 -17.95
N PRO A 150 -18.45 -10.63 -17.78
CA PRO A 150 -19.23 -11.15 -16.67
C PRO A 150 -19.19 -12.67 -16.60
N GLY A 151 -19.09 -13.21 -15.36
CA GLY A 151 -18.96 -14.65 -15.15
C GLY A 151 -20.20 -15.47 -15.58
N ASP A 152 -21.36 -14.87 -15.59
CA ASP A 152 -22.63 -15.47 -16.02
C ASP A 152 -22.70 -15.80 -17.52
N ILE A 153 -21.83 -15.20 -18.34
CA ILE A 153 -21.60 -15.66 -19.73
C ILE A 153 -21.33 -17.17 -19.82
N LYS A 154 -20.71 -17.76 -18.81
CA LYS A 154 -20.44 -19.21 -18.74
C LYS A 154 -21.73 -20.06 -18.78
N TRP A 155 -22.84 -19.48 -18.39
CA TRP A 155 -24.14 -20.17 -18.28
C TRP A 155 -25.09 -19.87 -19.44
N GLY A 156 -24.60 -19.16 -20.46
CA GLY A 156 -25.33 -18.81 -21.68
C GLY A 156 -25.52 -17.31 -21.86
N LEU A 157 -25.68 -16.89 -23.12
CA LEU A 157 -25.89 -15.47 -23.48
C LEU A 157 -27.34 -14.99 -23.26
N GLY A 158 -28.26 -15.88 -22.88
CA GLY A 158 -29.65 -15.58 -22.55
C GLY A 158 -29.70 -15.05 -21.13
N GLY A 159 -29.73 -13.73 -20.97
CA GLY A 159 -29.74 -13.08 -19.69
C GLY A 159 -30.77 -13.68 -18.72
N ARG A 160 -30.42 -13.80 -17.45
CA ARG A 160 -31.40 -13.92 -16.40
C ARG A 160 -32.29 -12.70 -16.45
N GLU A 161 -33.59 -12.92 -16.69
CA GLU A 161 -34.62 -11.87 -16.68
C GLU A 161 -34.87 -11.26 -15.29
N ASP A 162 -34.19 -11.76 -14.25
CA ASP A 162 -34.32 -11.21 -12.90
C ASP A 162 -33.36 -10.02 -12.74
N GLU A 163 -33.90 -8.83 -12.99
CA GLU A 163 -33.33 -7.51 -12.74
C GLU A 163 -32.75 -7.32 -11.32
N LYS A 164 -32.85 -8.31 -10.45
CA LYS A 164 -32.42 -8.23 -9.03
C LYS A 164 -30.90 -8.18 -8.80
N TRP A 165 -30.12 -8.62 -9.76
CA TRP A 165 -28.65 -8.47 -9.73
C TRP A 165 -28.21 -7.36 -10.64
N GLY A 166 -28.79 -6.17 -10.50
CA GLY A 166 -28.50 -4.93 -11.20
C GLY A 166 -27.07 -4.74 -11.69
N PHE A 167 -26.62 -5.66 -12.55
CA PHE A 167 -25.40 -5.53 -13.27
C PHE A 167 -25.67 -4.59 -14.42
N MET A 168 -25.39 -3.36 -14.23
CA MET A 168 -24.97 -2.38 -15.25
C MET A 168 -25.60 -1.01 -15.10
N PRO A 169 -24.90 -0.05 -14.52
CA PRO A 169 -25.05 1.32 -14.94
C PRO A 169 -24.47 1.45 -16.35
N LYS A 170 -25.29 1.80 -17.33
CA LYS A 170 -24.81 2.25 -18.63
C LYS A 170 -23.88 3.44 -18.41
N GLY A 171 -22.60 3.33 -18.80
CA GLY A 171 -21.73 4.50 -18.89
C GLY A 171 -20.36 4.43 -18.18
N HIS A 172 -20.08 3.45 -17.33
CA HIS A 172 -18.84 3.46 -16.55
C HIS A 172 -17.86 2.34 -17.00
N GLY A 173 -16.97 2.65 -17.94
CA GLY A 173 -15.86 1.78 -18.33
C GLY A 173 -16.27 0.49 -19.02
N SER A 174 -17.46 0.41 -19.63
CA SER A 174 -17.90 -0.74 -20.38
C SER A 174 -17.81 -0.51 -21.89
N LEU A 175 -17.07 -1.35 -22.57
CA LEU A 175 -17.17 -1.54 -24.03
C LEU A 175 -18.16 -2.66 -24.29
N SER A 176 -19.08 -2.49 -25.23
CA SER A 176 -20.02 -3.54 -25.60
C SER A 176 -19.57 -4.22 -26.89
N MET A 177 -19.42 -5.55 -26.86
CA MET A 177 -19.22 -6.36 -28.03
C MET A 177 -20.47 -7.25 -28.21
N TRP A 178 -21.31 -6.96 -29.22
CA TRP A 178 -22.60 -7.66 -29.48
C TRP A 178 -23.54 -7.70 -28.26
N GLY A 179 -23.60 -6.61 -27.47
CA GLY A 179 -24.43 -6.57 -26.26
C GLY A 179 -23.79 -7.19 -25.02
N ILE A 180 -22.61 -7.81 -25.12
CA ILE A 180 -21.86 -8.34 -23.98
C ILE A 180 -20.96 -7.24 -23.44
N PRO A 181 -21.04 -6.89 -22.15
CA PRO A 181 -20.16 -5.90 -21.58
C PRO A 181 -18.74 -6.46 -21.39
N LEU A 182 -17.74 -5.70 -21.81
CA LEU A 182 -16.35 -5.91 -21.49
C LEU A 182 -15.96 -4.89 -20.42
N TYR A 183 -15.51 -5.38 -19.28
CA TYR A 183 -15.16 -4.52 -18.14
C TYR A 183 -13.66 -4.28 -18.05
N ASP A 184 -13.28 -3.02 -17.87
CA ASP A 184 -11.98 -2.64 -17.37
C ASP A 184 -11.95 -2.84 -15.84
N ARG A 185 -11.09 -3.72 -15.35
CA ARG A 185 -10.98 -4.06 -13.93
C ARG A 185 -10.64 -2.85 -13.06
N ILE A 186 -9.78 -1.93 -13.55
CA ILE A 186 -9.40 -0.74 -12.78
C ILE A 186 -10.61 0.17 -12.59
N GLN A 187 -11.28 0.52 -13.68
CA GLN A 187 -12.44 1.40 -13.62
C GLN A 187 -13.58 0.76 -12.85
N ARG A 188 -13.84 -0.53 -13.12
CA ARG A 188 -14.90 -1.26 -12.42
C ARG A 188 -14.66 -1.37 -10.93
N ALA A 189 -13.42 -1.66 -10.49
CA ALA A 189 -13.09 -1.75 -9.07
C ALA A 189 -13.24 -0.42 -8.32
N ARG A 190 -13.12 0.71 -9.00
CA ARG A 190 -13.40 2.05 -8.42
C ARG A 190 -14.87 2.25 -8.15
N VAL A 191 -15.71 1.92 -9.13
CA VAL A 191 -17.18 2.03 -9.00
C VAL A 191 -17.70 1.05 -7.96
N MET A 192 -17.16 -0.17 -7.93
CA MET A 192 -17.60 -1.26 -7.05
C MET A 192 -16.82 -1.33 -5.73
N SER A 193 -16.24 -0.24 -5.27
CA SER A 193 -15.54 -0.19 -3.98
C SER A 193 -16.48 -0.24 -2.77
N GLN A 194 -17.79 -0.12 -3.00
CA GLN A 194 -18.86 -0.13 -1.99
C GLN A 194 -20.15 -0.73 -2.55
N PRO A 195 -21.03 -1.27 -1.70
CA PRO A 195 -22.38 -1.68 -2.11
C PRO A 195 -23.20 -0.49 -2.63
N ILE A 196 -23.49 -0.52 -3.95
CA ILE A 196 -24.18 0.60 -4.64
C ILE A 196 -25.60 0.84 -4.07
N GLU A 197 -26.33 -0.22 -3.74
CA GLU A 197 -27.68 -0.12 -3.18
C GLU A 197 -27.74 0.67 -1.87
N ARG A 198 -26.66 0.58 -1.06
CA ARG A 198 -26.61 1.24 0.26
C ARG A 198 -25.99 2.63 0.19
N PHE A 199 -24.96 2.82 -0.62
CA PHE A 199 -24.12 4.04 -0.61
C PHE A 199 -24.20 4.86 -1.89
N GLY A 200 -24.93 4.35 -2.90
CA GLY A 200 -24.97 4.95 -4.23
C GLY A 200 -23.71 4.68 -5.05
N GLU A 201 -23.73 5.13 -6.28
CA GLU A 201 -22.58 5.01 -7.19
C GLU A 201 -21.49 6.02 -6.87
N LEU A 202 -20.25 5.55 -6.84
CA LEU A 202 -19.08 6.39 -6.96
C LEU A 202 -18.64 6.40 -8.42
N ASN A 203 -18.81 7.52 -9.10
CA ASN A 203 -18.37 7.65 -10.49
C ASN A 203 -16.84 7.55 -10.63
N SER A 204 -16.10 7.92 -9.59
CA SER A 204 -14.64 7.75 -9.48
C SER A 204 -14.18 7.97 -8.04
N MET A 205 -12.94 7.60 -7.73
CA MET A 205 -12.31 7.95 -6.45
C MET A 205 -12.24 9.47 -6.21
N MET A 206 -12.28 10.29 -7.26
CA MET A 206 -12.29 11.75 -7.14
C MET A 206 -13.61 12.30 -6.58
N THR A 207 -14.72 11.55 -6.66
CA THR A 207 -16.01 11.99 -6.11
C THR A 207 -15.93 12.24 -4.60
N TRP A 208 -15.28 11.37 -3.84
CA TRP A 208 -15.10 11.59 -2.41
C TRP A 208 -14.04 12.67 -2.11
N ALA A 209 -13.02 12.82 -2.97
CA ALA A 209 -12.03 13.88 -2.83
C ALA A 209 -12.68 15.27 -3.00
N GLU A 210 -13.59 15.44 -3.97
CA GLU A 210 -14.35 16.69 -4.12
C GLU A 210 -15.27 16.96 -2.92
N LYS A 211 -15.90 15.91 -2.35
CA LYS A 211 -16.65 16.06 -1.11
C LYS A 211 -15.76 16.53 0.05
N ALA A 212 -14.55 15.96 0.16
CA ALA A 212 -13.57 16.38 1.16
C ALA A 212 -13.13 17.83 0.94
N ALA A 213 -12.84 18.24 -0.30
CA ALA A 213 -12.50 19.63 -0.62
C ALA A 213 -13.57 20.61 -0.13
N LYS A 214 -14.84 20.29 -0.37
CA LYS A 214 -15.97 21.13 0.06
C LYS A 214 -16.12 21.17 1.57
N GLN A 215 -16.00 20.03 2.26
CA GLN A 215 -16.18 19.96 3.72
C GLN A 215 -15.04 20.63 4.46
N GLU A 216 -13.80 20.40 4.05
CA GLU A 216 -12.59 20.93 4.67
C GLU A 216 -12.19 22.31 4.10
N LYS A 217 -13.04 22.87 3.20
CA LYS A 217 -12.81 24.18 2.56
C LYS A 217 -11.44 24.31 1.90
N ILE A 218 -10.97 23.25 1.27
CA ILE A 218 -9.70 23.22 0.57
C ILE A 218 -9.87 23.82 -0.81
N THR A 219 -9.05 24.82 -1.12
CA THR A 219 -9.08 25.51 -2.40
C THR A 219 -8.26 24.79 -3.46
N ARG A 220 -8.50 25.12 -4.71
CA ARG A 220 -7.72 24.66 -5.86
C ARG A 220 -6.24 25.06 -5.73
N GLU A 221 -5.97 26.29 -5.30
CA GLU A 221 -4.62 26.80 -5.12
C GLU A 221 -3.85 26.04 -4.03
N GLU A 222 -4.49 25.72 -2.91
CA GLU A 222 -3.87 24.89 -1.87
C GLU A 222 -3.52 23.50 -2.38
N ALA A 223 -4.43 22.87 -3.14
CA ALA A 223 -4.21 21.55 -3.72
C ALA A 223 -3.08 21.56 -4.77
N ASP A 224 -3.03 22.58 -5.63
CA ASP A 224 -1.98 22.72 -6.63
C ASP A 224 -0.61 23.06 -5.97
N THR A 225 -0.61 23.86 -4.90
CA THR A 225 0.60 24.16 -4.12
C THR A 225 1.16 22.90 -3.46
N TRP A 226 0.31 22.05 -2.88
CA TRP A 226 0.72 20.75 -2.35
C TRP A 226 1.34 19.88 -3.44
N SER A 227 0.74 19.82 -4.60
CA SER A 227 1.22 19.02 -5.73
C SER A 227 2.57 19.49 -6.26
N LEU A 228 2.75 20.80 -6.43
CA LEU A 228 4.04 21.39 -6.80
C LEU A 228 5.13 20.98 -5.80
N ARG A 229 4.84 21.12 -4.50
CA ARG A 229 5.74 20.72 -3.42
C ARG A 229 6.11 19.23 -3.50
N SER A 230 5.14 18.35 -3.76
CA SER A 230 5.38 16.92 -3.91
C SER A 230 6.38 16.64 -5.05
N HIS A 231 6.16 17.23 -6.24
CA HIS A 231 7.08 17.09 -7.37
C HIS A 231 8.48 17.64 -7.09
N GLN A 232 8.59 18.82 -6.51
CA GLN A 232 9.88 19.44 -6.18
C GLN A 232 10.69 18.57 -5.22
N LYS A 233 10.05 18.02 -4.18
CA LYS A 233 10.70 17.12 -3.21
C LYS A 233 11.13 15.80 -3.84
N ALA A 234 10.30 15.21 -4.70
CA ALA A 234 10.64 13.98 -5.40
C ALA A 234 11.84 14.17 -6.32
N ILE A 235 11.87 15.24 -7.12
CA ILE A 235 12.99 15.55 -8.00
C ILE A 235 14.26 15.79 -7.19
N ALA A 236 14.20 16.58 -6.12
CA ALA A 236 15.37 16.83 -5.26
C ALA A 236 15.90 15.52 -4.62
N ALA A 237 15.01 14.61 -4.20
CA ALA A 237 15.41 13.31 -3.67
C ALA A 237 16.05 12.41 -4.74
N MET A 238 15.50 12.39 -5.95
CA MET A 238 16.05 11.66 -7.09
C MET A 238 17.45 12.18 -7.48
N ASP A 239 17.60 13.48 -7.63
CA ASP A 239 18.83 14.11 -8.10
C ASP A 239 19.95 14.05 -7.04
N SER A 240 19.59 14.00 -5.76
CA SER A 240 20.54 13.77 -4.65
C SER A 240 20.89 12.29 -4.41
N GLY A 241 20.34 11.37 -5.19
CA GLY A 241 20.63 9.94 -5.10
C GLY A 241 19.96 9.21 -3.92
N LYS A 242 19.06 9.86 -3.18
CA LYS A 242 18.40 9.25 -2.01
C LYS A 242 17.65 7.96 -2.35
N PHE A 243 17.00 7.92 -3.50
CA PHE A 243 16.23 6.73 -3.92
C PHE A 243 17.11 5.58 -4.41
N ALA A 244 18.37 5.83 -4.78
CA ALA A 244 19.29 4.77 -5.18
C ALA A 244 19.55 3.75 -4.05
N GLU A 245 19.42 4.18 -2.78
CA GLU A 245 19.60 3.31 -1.62
C GLU A 245 18.43 2.33 -1.43
N GLU A 246 17.23 2.66 -1.93
CA GLU A 246 16.03 1.85 -1.74
C GLU A 246 15.57 1.12 -3.01
N ILE A 247 15.96 1.62 -4.19
CA ILE A 247 15.55 1.07 -5.48
C ILE A 247 16.34 -0.18 -5.84
N VAL A 248 15.61 -1.19 -6.34
CA VAL A 248 16.15 -2.38 -7.01
C VAL A 248 15.99 -2.16 -8.52
N PRO A 249 17.07 -2.06 -9.28
CA PRO A 249 17.00 -1.91 -10.72
C PRO A 249 16.30 -3.10 -11.38
N VAL A 250 15.41 -2.83 -12.34
CA VAL A 250 14.65 -3.86 -13.06
C VAL A 250 15.17 -3.95 -14.50
N PRO A 251 15.71 -5.10 -14.93
CA PRO A 251 16.12 -5.30 -16.31
C PRO A 251 14.89 -5.44 -17.22
N ILE A 252 14.73 -4.54 -18.17
CA ILE A 252 13.63 -4.53 -19.14
C ILE A 252 14.12 -5.16 -20.45
N PRO A 253 13.60 -6.33 -20.84
CA PRO A 253 13.94 -6.95 -22.11
C PRO A 253 13.60 -6.06 -23.30
N GLN A 254 14.51 -5.97 -24.25
CA GLN A 254 14.34 -5.24 -25.50
C GLN A 254 14.43 -6.21 -26.69
N ARG A 255 14.03 -5.73 -27.87
CA ARG A 255 14.19 -6.51 -29.11
C ARG A 255 15.67 -6.90 -29.32
N LYS A 256 15.91 -8.08 -29.90
CA LYS A 256 17.24 -8.64 -30.19
C LYS A 256 18.10 -8.93 -28.96
N GLY A 257 17.49 -9.28 -27.82
CA GLY A 257 18.21 -9.70 -26.61
C GLY A 257 18.91 -8.58 -25.85
N LYS A 258 18.73 -7.32 -26.22
CA LYS A 258 19.20 -6.18 -25.44
C LYS A 258 18.35 -6.01 -24.18
N GLN A 259 18.93 -5.40 -23.15
CA GLN A 259 18.23 -5.01 -21.94
C GLN A 259 18.47 -3.52 -21.67
N VAL A 260 17.45 -2.86 -21.13
CA VAL A 260 17.56 -1.52 -20.55
C VAL A 260 17.32 -1.65 -19.06
N ILE A 261 18.14 -1.05 -18.26
CA ILE A 261 17.97 -1.07 -16.79
C ILE A 261 17.02 0.06 -16.41
N PHE A 262 15.92 -0.30 -15.81
CA PHE A 262 14.95 0.64 -15.24
C PHE A 262 15.27 0.83 -13.75
N GLU A 263 15.76 2.00 -13.39
CA GLU A 263 16.30 2.31 -12.06
C GLU A 263 15.87 3.67 -11.51
N ARG A 264 14.94 4.35 -12.20
CA ARG A 264 14.47 5.68 -11.83
C ARG A 264 12.95 5.76 -11.93
N ASP A 265 12.29 6.36 -10.93
CA ASP A 265 10.85 6.58 -10.96
C ASP A 265 10.43 7.43 -12.16
N GLU A 266 9.38 7.04 -12.89
CA GLU A 266 8.98 7.67 -14.17
C GLU A 266 8.01 8.84 -14.02
N THR A 267 7.36 8.97 -12.88
CA THR A 267 6.24 9.90 -12.70
C THR A 267 6.65 11.34 -12.34
N PRO A 268 7.73 11.59 -11.57
CA PRO A 268 8.10 12.93 -11.16
C PRO A 268 8.36 13.87 -12.33
N ARG A 269 7.81 15.10 -12.27
CA ARG A 269 7.86 16.10 -13.35
C ARG A 269 8.65 17.31 -12.91
N PRO A 270 9.90 17.49 -13.42
CA PRO A 270 10.75 18.62 -13.03
C PRO A 270 10.24 19.98 -13.52
N ASP A 271 9.39 19.99 -14.55
CA ASP A 271 8.85 21.19 -15.19
C ASP A 271 7.49 21.62 -14.63
N THR A 272 7.05 21.07 -13.49
CA THR A 272 5.81 21.44 -12.82
C THR A 272 5.89 22.85 -12.24
N THR A 273 4.89 23.70 -12.53
CA THR A 273 4.74 25.05 -11.97
C THR A 273 3.28 25.31 -11.57
N LEU A 274 3.02 26.25 -10.69
CA LEU A 274 1.64 26.64 -10.34
C LEU A 274 0.85 27.09 -11.55
N GLU A 275 1.46 27.85 -12.48
CA GLU A 275 0.79 28.32 -13.70
C GLU A 275 0.38 27.17 -14.61
N LYS A 276 1.19 26.09 -14.69
CA LYS A 276 0.84 24.89 -15.45
C LYS A 276 -0.28 24.11 -14.78
N LEU A 277 -0.21 23.95 -13.46
CA LEU A 277 -1.24 23.26 -12.67
C LEU A 277 -2.58 24.02 -12.76
N ALA A 278 -2.59 25.33 -12.60
CA ALA A 278 -3.80 26.17 -12.67
C ALA A 278 -4.54 26.06 -14.02
N LYS A 279 -3.82 25.76 -15.12
CA LYS A 279 -4.42 25.58 -16.47
C LYS A 279 -5.13 24.25 -16.65
N LEU A 280 -4.92 23.27 -15.75
CA LEU A 280 -5.55 21.97 -15.86
C LEU A 280 -7.05 22.07 -15.56
N ARG A 281 -7.86 21.42 -16.37
CA ARG A 281 -9.31 21.37 -16.16
C ARG A 281 -9.61 20.47 -14.94
N PRO A 282 -10.52 20.91 -14.06
CA PRO A 282 -11.05 20.03 -13.01
C PRO A 282 -11.76 18.83 -13.63
N VAL A 283 -11.75 17.70 -12.94
CA VAL A 283 -12.44 16.47 -13.39
C VAL A 283 -13.96 16.66 -13.33
N TYR A 284 -14.45 17.42 -12.37
CA TYR A 284 -15.85 17.82 -12.27
C TYR A 284 -16.00 19.32 -12.46
N PRO A 285 -17.10 19.80 -13.05
CA PRO A 285 -17.38 21.24 -13.14
C PRO A 285 -17.24 21.91 -11.76
N ASP A 286 -16.54 23.04 -11.71
CA ASP A 286 -16.28 23.82 -10.48
C ASP A 286 -15.55 23.04 -9.36
N GLY A 287 -14.92 21.90 -9.70
CA GLY A 287 -14.17 21.06 -8.78
C GLY A 287 -12.74 21.55 -8.51
N VAL A 288 -12.11 20.96 -7.49
CA VAL A 288 -10.72 21.19 -7.08
C VAL A 288 -9.77 20.16 -7.68
N CYS A 289 -10.21 18.91 -7.82
CA CYS A 289 -9.37 17.80 -8.27
C CYS A 289 -9.09 17.84 -9.77
N THR A 290 -7.82 17.72 -10.13
CA THR A 290 -7.32 17.66 -11.50
C THR A 290 -6.33 16.51 -11.67
N ALA A 291 -5.94 16.22 -12.89
CA ALA A 291 -4.86 15.28 -13.17
C ALA A 291 -3.50 15.70 -12.57
N GLY A 292 -3.33 17.00 -12.26
CA GLY A 292 -2.07 17.52 -11.70
C GLY A 292 -1.99 17.47 -10.17
N ASN A 293 -3.14 17.32 -9.48
CA ASN A 293 -3.20 17.25 -8.02
C ASN A 293 -3.80 15.93 -7.50
N SER A 294 -3.69 14.91 -8.32
CA SER A 294 -4.10 13.53 -8.05
C SER A 294 -2.96 12.57 -8.35
N SER A 295 -2.89 11.46 -7.63
CA SER A 295 -1.94 10.38 -7.96
C SER A 295 -2.29 9.71 -9.29
N THR A 296 -1.30 9.08 -9.89
CA THR A 296 -1.43 8.35 -11.16
C THR A 296 -1.57 6.85 -10.95
N GLU A 297 -1.96 6.15 -12.00
CA GLU A 297 -1.93 4.69 -12.09
C GLU A 297 -0.51 4.23 -12.37
N ASN A 298 -0.04 3.21 -11.64
CA ASN A 298 1.35 2.82 -11.68
C ASN A 298 1.56 1.32 -11.46
N ASP A 299 2.79 0.89 -11.75
CA ASP A 299 3.29 -0.46 -11.54
C ASP A 299 4.44 -0.43 -10.55
N GLY A 300 4.55 -1.43 -9.67
CA GLY A 300 5.70 -1.55 -8.78
C GLY A 300 5.52 -2.55 -7.65
N ALA A 301 6.60 -2.81 -6.93
CA ALA A 301 6.65 -3.69 -5.77
C ALA A 301 7.61 -3.17 -4.71
N ALA A 302 7.33 -3.49 -3.44
CA ALA A 302 8.21 -3.25 -2.31
C ALA A 302 8.04 -4.33 -1.26
N ALA A 303 9.10 -4.62 -0.52
CA ALA A 303 9.05 -5.54 0.60
C ALA A 303 10.02 -5.11 1.71
N VAL A 304 9.74 -5.59 2.91
CA VAL A 304 10.61 -5.50 4.08
C VAL A 304 10.83 -6.89 4.67
N VAL A 305 11.94 -7.08 5.37
CA VAL A 305 12.19 -8.26 6.21
C VAL A 305 11.88 -7.89 7.65
N LEU A 306 10.95 -8.64 8.25
CA LEU A 306 10.55 -8.57 9.65
C LEU A 306 11.20 -9.71 10.40
N MET A 307 11.72 -9.43 11.61
CA MET A 307 12.24 -10.44 12.50
C MET A 307 11.74 -10.27 13.93
N SER A 308 11.65 -11.38 14.69
CA SER A 308 11.63 -11.24 16.15
C SER A 308 12.95 -10.62 16.63
N GLY A 309 12.88 -9.73 17.61
CA GLY A 309 14.09 -9.07 18.14
C GLY A 309 15.15 -10.07 18.65
N GLN A 310 14.70 -11.23 19.17
CA GLN A 310 15.61 -12.31 19.58
C GLN A 310 16.29 -12.94 18.38
N LYS A 311 15.54 -13.26 17.32
CA LYS A 311 16.10 -13.88 16.10
C LYS A 311 17.10 -12.96 15.40
N ALA A 312 16.83 -11.65 15.36
CA ALA A 312 17.77 -10.67 14.80
C ALA A 312 19.10 -10.66 15.59
N LYS A 313 19.05 -10.72 16.93
CA LYS A 313 20.24 -10.85 17.80
C LYS A 313 20.99 -12.16 17.57
N ASP A 314 20.27 -13.27 17.49
CA ASP A 314 20.86 -14.60 17.30
C ASP A 314 21.60 -14.71 15.96
N LEU A 315 21.12 -14.03 14.93
CA LEU A 315 21.72 -13.97 13.60
C LEU A 315 22.74 -12.83 13.43
N GLY A 316 22.88 -11.93 14.42
CA GLY A 316 23.74 -10.75 14.34
C GLY A 316 23.29 -9.73 13.28
N VAL A 317 21.99 -9.68 12.97
CA VAL A 317 21.41 -8.77 11.98
C VAL A 317 21.01 -7.46 12.65
N GLU A 318 21.51 -6.34 12.11
CA GLU A 318 21.18 -5.00 12.60
C GLU A 318 19.75 -4.61 12.18
N ALA A 319 18.99 -4.05 13.13
CA ALA A 319 17.67 -3.56 12.88
C ALA A 319 17.68 -2.11 12.32
N LEU A 320 16.86 -1.84 11.31
CA LEU A 320 16.60 -0.49 10.83
C LEU A 320 15.68 0.28 11.77
N ALA A 321 14.62 -0.40 12.26
CA ALA A 321 13.65 0.15 13.21
C ALA A 321 12.88 -0.96 13.91
N TYR A 322 12.30 -0.66 15.07
CA TYR A 322 11.24 -1.44 15.69
C TYR A 322 9.91 -1.10 15.03
N PHE A 323 9.08 -2.10 14.76
CA PHE A 323 7.68 -1.89 14.42
C PHE A 323 6.86 -1.76 15.71
N ARG A 324 6.47 -0.55 16.06
CA ARG A 324 5.91 -0.25 17.38
C ARG A 324 4.40 -0.46 17.46
N SER A 325 3.68 0.00 16.46
CA SER A 325 2.23 -0.15 16.40
C SER A 325 1.70 -0.05 14.99
N CYS A 326 0.52 -0.61 14.80
CA CYS A 326 -0.31 -0.38 13.65
C CYS A 326 -1.77 -0.33 14.06
N ALA A 327 -2.56 0.45 13.34
CA ALA A 327 -4.01 0.50 13.53
C ALA A 327 -4.74 0.72 12.22
N ILE A 328 -5.92 0.16 12.15
CA ILE A 328 -6.83 0.25 11.01
C ILE A 328 -8.12 0.92 11.48
N ALA A 329 -8.69 1.74 10.62
CA ALA A 329 -9.99 2.37 10.83
C ALA A 329 -10.84 2.25 9.58
N GLY A 330 -12.16 2.24 9.78
CA GLY A 330 -13.16 2.35 8.72
C GLY A 330 -13.96 3.63 8.90
N SER A 331 -14.44 4.19 7.80
CA SER A 331 -15.34 5.35 7.76
C SER A 331 -16.43 5.14 6.70
N ASP A 332 -17.28 6.13 6.50
CA ASP A 332 -18.21 6.14 5.38
C ASP A 332 -17.42 6.00 4.05
N PRO A 333 -17.69 4.98 3.23
CA PRO A 333 -16.97 4.75 1.99
C PRO A 333 -17.13 5.89 0.98
N THR A 334 -18.12 6.74 1.13
CA THR A 334 -18.32 7.95 0.29
C THR A 334 -17.44 9.14 0.72
N LEU A 335 -16.70 9.00 1.84
CA LEU A 335 -15.87 10.04 2.45
C LEU A 335 -14.51 9.53 2.94
N THR A 336 -13.94 8.58 2.35
CA THR A 336 -12.77 7.78 2.78
C THR A 336 -11.72 8.46 3.69
N TYR A 337 -11.47 9.76 3.53
CA TYR A 337 -10.40 10.47 4.23
C TYR A 337 -10.48 10.46 5.77
N PRO A 338 -11.65 10.47 6.46
CA PRO A 338 -11.66 10.46 7.93
C PRO A 338 -11.07 9.20 8.55
N ALA A 339 -10.99 8.09 7.80
CA ALA A 339 -10.38 6.86 8.31
C ALA A 339 -8.88 6.97 8.55
N VAL A 340 -8.18 7.90 7.87
CA VAL A 340 -6.73 8.11 8.03
C VAL A 340 -6.40 8.71 9.41
N PRO A 341 -6.90 9.89 9.79
CA PRO A 341 -6.65 10.46 11.12
C PRO A 341 -7.12 9.54 12.26
N ASP A 342 -8.22 8.80 12.08
CA ASP A 342 -8.68 7.81 13.05
C ASP A 342 -7.68 6.66 13.25
N SER A 343 -7.12 6.15 12.15
CA SER A 343 -6.09 5.10 12.21
C SER A 343 -4.80 5.62 12.88
N VAL A 344 -4.38 6.84 12.55
CA VAL A 344 -3.22 7.50 13.15
C VAL A 344 -3.41 7.69 14.66
N SER A 345 -4.55 8.25 15.09
CA SER A 345 -4.87 8.42 16.51
C SER A 345 -4.79 7.10 17.28
N LYS A 346 -5.36 6.03 16.72
CA LYS A 346 -5.30 4.69 17.31
C LYS A 346 -3.87 4.13 17.36
N ALA A 347 -3.06 4.35 16.33
CA ALA A 347 -1.68 3.87 16.27
C ALA A 347 -0.78 4.61 17.29
N LEU A 348 -0.86 5.94 17.35
CA LEU A 348 -0.12 6.77 18.29
C LEU A 348 -0.46 6.44 19.76
N LYS A 349 -1.75 6.24 20.05
CA LYS A 349 -2.22 5.86 21.39
C LYS A 349 -1.63 4.54 21.88
N LYS A 350 -1.40 3.56 21.00
CA LYS A 350 -0.81 2.27 21.39
C LYS A 350 0.64 2.37 21.87
N VAL A 351 1.33 3.41 21.51
CA VAL A 351 2.75 3.65 21.86
C VAL A 351 2.95 4.89 22.73
N ASP A 352 1.85 5.48 23.18
CA ASP A 352 1.81 6.63 24.10
C ASP A 352 2.65 7.82 23.61
N ILE A 353 2.51 8.17 22.31
CA ILE A 353 3.10 9.36 21.72
C ILE A 353 2.04 10.23 21.05
N THR A 354 2.37 11.51 20.87
CA THR A 354 1.57 12.48 20.14
C THR A 354 2.07 12.64 18.70
N ILE A 355 1.25 13.26 17.85
CA ILE A 355 1.65 13.56 16.46
C ILE A 355 2.87 14.47 16.36
N ASP A 356 3.04 15.40 17.32
CA ASP A 356 4.20 16.32 17.38
C ASP A 356 5.52 15.58 17.62
N GLN A 357 5.47 14.42 18.29
CA GLN A 357 6.63 13.57 18.56
C GLN A 357 7.05 12.72 17.37
N ALA A 358 6.22 12.63 16.32
CA ALA A 358 6.64 12.03 15.05
C ALA A 358 7.65 12.98 14.36
N ASP A 359 8.86 12.48 14.11
CA ASP A 359 9.91 13.23 13.43
C ASP A 359 9.67 13.31 11.92
N LEU A 360 9.20 12.20 11.35
CA LEU A 360 8.88 12.04 9.92
C LEU A 360 7.51 11.41 9.76
N ILE A 361 6.77 11.89 8.77
CA ILE A 361 5.40 11.44 8.48
C ILE A 361 5.28 11.21 6.98
N GLU A 362 4.97 9.98 6.59
CA GLU A 362 4.56 9.64 5.23
C GLU A 362 3.04 9.55 5.18
N ILE A 363 2.42 10.46 4.44
CA ILE A 363 0.99 10.44 4.10
C ILE A 363 0.90 10.09 2.62
N GLN A 364 0.27 8.98 2.29
CA GLN A 364 0.00 8.68 0.88
C GLN A 364 -0.88 9.76 0.28
N GLU A 365 -0.41 10.37 -0.80
CA GLU A 365 -1.10 11.42 -1.56
C GLU A 365 -1.94 10.78 -2.66
N ALA A 366 -3.09 10.18 -2.33
CA ALA A 366 -4.03 9.76 -3.36
C ALA A 366 -4.56 10.99 -4.12
N PHE A 367 -4.84 12.07 -3.37
CA PHE A 367 -5.20 13.40 -3.86
C PHE A 367 -4.59 14.46 -2.93
N ALA A 368 -4.22 15.61 -3.47
CA ALA A 368 -3.72 16.73 -2.65
C ALA A 368 -4.77 17.16 -1.60
N VAL A 369 -6.02 17.18 -2.00
CA VAL A 369 -7.16 17.47 -1.10
C VAL A 369 -7.19 16.52 0.09
N GLN A 370 -7.04 15.22 -0.16
CA GLN A 370 -7.04 14.21 0.90
C GLN A 370 -5.85 14.40 1.84
N ALA A 371 -4.64 14.57 1.30
CA ALA A 371 -3.44 14.74 2.12
C ALA A 371 -3.50 16.01 2.98
N LEU A 372 -4.05 17.10 2.45
CA LEU A 372 -4.29 18.35 3.19
C LEU A 372 -5.35 18.16 4.28
N ALA A 373 -6.48 17.50 3.97
CA ALA A 373 -7.52 17.21 4.96
C ALA A 373 -6.98 16.35 6.10
N ASP A 374 -6.26 15.27 5.76
CA ASP A 374 -5.63 14.38 6.74
C ASP A 374 -4.65 15.14 7.65
N ALA A 375 -3.75 15.95 7.07
CA ALA A 375 -2.77 16.72 7.83
C ALA A 375 -3.45 17.72 8.81
N ARG A 376 -4.52 18.39 8.37
CA ARG A 376 -5.31 19.32 9.20
C ARG A 376 -6.04 18.58 10.32
N MET A 377 -6.71 17.48 10.02
CA MET A 377 -7.46 16.67 11.01
C MET A 377 -6.53 16.00 12.03
N MET A 378 -5.32 15.65 11.65
CA MET A 378 -4.29 15.16 12.57
C MET A 378 -3.68 16.28 13.44
N GLY A 379 -4.01 17.55 13.20
CA GLY A 379 -3.48 18.69 13.96
C GLY A 379 -2.03 19.02 13.64
N ILE A 380 -1.51 18.60 12.49
CA ILE A 380 -0.13 18.93 12.10
C ILE A 380 -0.07 20.40 11.72
N ARG A 381 0.87 21.13 12.31
CA ARG A 381 1.04 22.57 12.05
C ARG A 381 1.55 22.80 10.63
N GLN A 382 1.01 23.79 9.95
CA GLN A 382 1.37 24.08 8.56
C GLN A 382 2.88 24.36 8.37
N GLU A 383 3.53 24.96 9.36
CA GLU A 383 4.97 25.24 9.37
C GLU A 383 5.84 23.97 9.40
N ASP A 384 5.27 22.83 9.82
CA ASP A 384 5.94 21.53 9.89
C ASP A 384 5.74 20.69 8.62
N PHE A 385 4.82 21.09 7.72
CA PHE A 385 4.52 20.33 6.50
C PHE A 385 5.78 20.05 5.66
N ASP A 386 6.63 21.05 5.47
CA ASP A 386 7.85 20.87 4.67
C ASP A 386 8.96 20.12 5.39
N LYS A 387 8.97 20.17 6.71
CA LYS A 387 10.02 19.56 7.53
C LYS A 387 9.76 18.08 7.80
N LYS A 388 8.48 17.72 8.00
CA LYS A 388 8.09 16.39 8.49
C LYS A 388 7.31 15.55 7.48
N ILE A 389 6.44 16.16 6.63
CA ILE A 389 5.52 15.40 5.77
C ILE A 389 6.12 15.21 4.38
N ASN A 390 6.15 13.94 3.93
CA ASN A 390 6.50 13.55 2.56
C ASN A 390 7.75 14.29 2.06
N VAL A 391 8.80 14.23 2.86
CA VAL A 391 10.02 15.06 2.65
C VAL A 391 10.80 14.69 1.38
N ASN A 392 10.46 13.56 0.76
CA ASN A 392 10.99 13.08 -0.50
C ASN A 392 9.93 12.97 -1.61
N GLY A 393 8.78 13.67 -1.48
CA GLY A 393 7.62 13.49 -2.34
C GLY A 393 6.81 12.26 -1.96
N SER A 394 5.62 12.08 -2.56
CA SER A 394 4.75 10.93 -2.30
C SER A 394 3.88 10.62 -3.53
N GLY A 395 2.63 10.14 -3.34
CA GLY A 395 1.81 9.56 -4.38
C GLY A 395 1.54 10.44 -5.61
N ILE A 396 1.39 11.75 -5.45
CA ILE A 396 1.16 12.66 -6.58
C ILE A 396 2.38 12.71 -7.50
N SER A 397 3.55 12.84 -6.93
CA SER A 397 4.80 12.96 -7.70
C SER A 397 5.38 11.60 -8.10
N LEU A 398 5.45 10.65 -7.15
CA LEU A 398 6.11 9.36 -7.36
C LEU A 398 5.18 8.31 -7.98
N GLY A 399 3.86 8.48 -7.84
CA GLY A 399 2.87 7.52 -8.33
C GLY A 399 2.30 6.61 -7.24
N HIS A 400 1.27 5.82 -7.63
CA HIS A 400 0.48 5.03 -6.69
C HIS A 400 0.16 3.63 -7.25
N PRO A 401 1.12 2.68 -7.21
CA PRO A 401 0.84 1.27 -7.53
C PRO A 401 0.07 0.62 -6.37
N ILE A 402 -1.17 0.97 -6.24
CA ILE A 402 -2.20 0.66 -5.23
C ILE A 402 -1.68 -0.16 -4.03
N ALA A 403 -1.61 -1.50 -4.14
CA ALA A 403 -1.24 -2.37 -3.03
C ALA A 403 0.25 -2.30 -2.65
N ALA A 404 1.13 -1.90 -3.56
CA ALA A 404 2.56 -1.75 -3.25
C ALA A 404 2.86 -0.49 -2.43
N THR A 405 1.98 0.52 -2.51
CA THR A 405 2.27 1.88 -2.05
C THR A 405 2.63 1.95 -0.57
N GLY A 406 1.86 1.32 0.33
CA GLY A 406 2.16 1.34 1.76
C GLY A 406 3.55 0.78 2.07
N ALA A 407 3.92 -0.35 1.46
CA ALA A 407 5.26 -0.90 1.63
C ALA A 407 6.35 0.02 1.05
N MET A 408 6.10 0.68 -0.11
CA MET A 408 7.04 1.63 -0.69
C MET A 408 7.28 2.84 0.20
N ARG A 409 6.21 3.42 0.77
CA ARG A 409 6.32 4.58 1.68
C ARG A 409 7.04 4.21 2.96
N LEU A 410 6.78 3.02 3.52
CA LEU A 410 7.51 2.54 4.68
C LEU A 410 9.02 2.39 4.38
N VAL A 411 9.38 1.82 3.22
CA VAL A 411 10.79 1.71 2.81
C VAL A 411 11.44 3.10 2.71
N THR A 412 10.80 4.05 2.04
CA THR A 412 11.30 5.44 1.94
C THR A 412 11.43 6.09 3.32
N LEU A 413 10.43 5.91 4.21
CA LEU A 413 10.45 6.41 5.58
C LEU A 413 11.65 5.87 6.37
N LEU A 414 11.89 4.55 6.31
CA LEU A 414 13.01 3.90 7.02
C LEU A 414 14.37 4.43 6.57
N HIS A 415 14.58 4.59 5.26
CA HIS A 415 15.82 5.16 4.73
C HIS A 415 15.99 6.63 5.14
N GLU A 416 14.93 7.43 5.11
CA GLU A 416 15.03 8.84 5.53
C GLU A 416 15.22 8.99 7.05
N MET A 417 14.59 8.13 7.86
CA MET A 417 14.83 8.07 9.31
C MET A 417 16.30 7.75 9.60
N LYS A 418 16.91 6.84 8.85
CA LYS A 418 18.33 6.52 8.98
C LYS A 418 19.20 7.73 8.65
N ARG A 419 18.95 8.42 7.52
CA ARG A 419 19.69 9.61 7.09
C ARG A 419 19.63 10.76 8.09
N ARG A 420 18.46 11.00 8.67
CA ARG A 420 18.25 12.11 9.62
C ARG A 420 18.47 11.74 11.07
N SER A 421 18.79 10.48 11.38
CA SER A 421 18.84 9.96 12.74
C SER A 421 17.52 10.20 13.52
N SER A 422 16.40 10.19 12.80
CA SER A 422 15.07 10.38 13.37
C SER A 422 14.68 9.19 14.23
N ARG A 423 13.97 9.45 15.33
CA ARG A 423 13.52 8.39 16.25
C ARG A 423 12.19 7.80 15.83
N PHE A 424 11.15 8.63 15.70
CA PHE A 424 9.81 8.16 15.37
C PHE A 424 9.41 8.48 13.92
N GLY A 425 9.00 7.47 13.20
CA GLY A 425 8.37 7.57 11.89
C GLY A 425 6.92 7.13 11.94
N LEU A 426 6.07 7.88 11.26
CA LEU A 426 4.66 7.55 11.05
C LEU A 426 4.40 7.38 9.56
N GLU A 427 3.77 6.28 9.19
CA GLU A 427 3.23 6.10 7.85
C GLU A 427 1.72 5.92 7.92
N THR A 428 1.00 6.53 6.97
CA THR A 428 -0.45 6.36 6.86
C THR A 428 -0.94 6.43 5.42
N ILE A 429 -1.95 5.64 5.12
CA ILE A 429 -2.54 5.52 3.78
C ILE A 429 -4.05 5.30 3.88
N CYS A 430 -4.80 5.97 3.00
CA CYS A 430 -6.22 5.70 2.79
C CYS A 430 -6.44 4.48 1.89
N GLY A 431 -7.57 3.82 2.04
CA GLY A 431 -7.98 2.68 1.20
C GLY A 431 -9.39 2.83 0.65
N GLY A 432 -9.59 2.48 -0.61
CA GLY A 432 -10.92 2.45 -1.22
C GLY A 432 -11.92 1.66 -0.37
N GLY A 433 -13.17 2.12 -0.34
CA GLY A 433 -14.21 1.56 0.52
C GLY A 433 -14.20 2.14 1.94
N GLY A 434 -13.63 3.34 2.16
CA GLY A 434 -13.68 4.04 3.45
C GLY A 434 -12.75 3.46 4.50
N GLN A 435 -11.51 3.16 4.13
CA GLN A 435 -10.54 2.57 5.05
C GLN A 435 -9.30 3.46 5.22
N GLY A 436 -8.62 3.31 6.35
CA GLY A 436 -7.32 3.92 6.64
C GLY A 436 -6.47 2.97 7.48
N ILE A 437 -5.17 3.01 7.28
CA ILE A 437 -4.20 2.29 8.08
C ILE A 437 -3.04 3.21 8.44
N ALA A 438 -2.50 3.07 9.64
CA ALA A 438 -1.32 3.80 10.08
C ALA A 438 -0.38 2.89 10.87
N ALA A 439 0.93 3.08 10.68
CA ALA A 439 1.98 2.39 11.40
C ALA A 439 2.96 3.38 12.03
N VAL A 440 3.42 3.06 13.23
CA VAL A 440 4.50 3.78 13.91
C VAL A 440 5.72 2.88 14.00
N VAL A 441 6.85 3.39 13.55
CA VAL A 441 8.14 2.75 13.66
C VAL A 441 9.08 3.61 14.51
N GLU A 442 9.99 2.95 15.25
CA GLU A 442 10.95 3.63 16.12
C GLU A 442 12.37 3.16 15.83
N ARG A 443 13.27 4.10 15.59
CA ARG A 443 14.70 3.85 15.41
C ARG A 443 15.46 4.15 16.72
N GLY A 444 16.42 3.27 17.06
CA GLY A 444 17.21 3.38 18.28
C GLY A 444 16.71 2.48 19.42
N GLY A 445 17.57 2.22 20.40
CA GLY A 445 17.24 1.36 21.56
C GLY A 445 17.46 -0.13 21.30
N PHE A 446 18.39 -0.47 20.41
CA PHE A 446 18.77 -1.87 20.10
C PHE A 446 19.75 -2.44 21.14
#